data_43df52e69f445703f75a60df8e7f74ae
#
_entry.id   43df52e69f445703f75a60df8e7f74ae
#
_cell.length_a   1.000
_cell.length_b   1.000
_cell.length_c   1.000
_cell.angle_alpha   90.00
_cell.angle_beta   90.00
_cell.angle_gamma   90.00
#
_symmetry.space_group_name_H-M   'P 1'
#
loop_
_entity.id
_entity.type
_entity.pdbx_description
1 polymer ?
#
loop_
_entity_poly.entity_id
_entity_poly.type
_entity_poly.pdbx_seq_one_letter_code
_entity_poly.pdbx_strand_id
1 'polypeptide(L)'
;MHSLALAWLLPHEPTSYTIADVGCGGGFPSIPLAILYPQYQFLLIDSIAKKLHVAQSIADEIGLTNVSTHHTRVESCDLRCDYIVSRAAMPLGRLYDYTQHLLQGSRAPRSGIYCLKGGDLSEEIAQSGVTAQLTAISTLANYPDYYQDKWIVYVAKQDKRTN
;
A
#
# COMPACT_ATOMS: atom_id res chain seq x y z
N MET A 1 -6.60 -13.41 1.65
CA MET A 1 -5.32 -13.94 1.14
C MET A 1 -4.60 -12.95 0.23
N HIS A 2 -5.23 -12.37 -0.83
CA HIS A 2 -4.56 -11.42 -1.74
C HIS A 2 -3.83 -10.26 -1.01
N SER A 3 -4.50 -9.63 -0.04
CA SER A 3 -3.89 -8.55 0.76
C SER A 3 -2.64 -8.98 1.55
N LEU A 4 -2.59 -10.22 2.01
CA LEU A 4 -1.48 -10.77 2.77
C LEU A 4 -0.24 -11.06 1.93
N ALA A 5 -0.36 -11.08 0.59
CA ALA A 5 0.80 -11.23 -0.29
C ALA A 5 1.83 -10.11 -0.09
N LEU A 6 1.39 -8.91 0.30
CA LEU A 6 2.29 -7.80 0.61
C LEU A 6 3.24 -8.09 1.78
N ALA A 7 2.85 -8.95 2.70
CA ALA A 7 3.69 -9.33 3.82
C ALA A 7 5.01 -10.01 3.40
N TRP A 8 5.06 -10.62 2.21
CA TRP A 8 6.29 -11.20 1.68
C TRP A 8 7.35 -10.18 1.26
N LEU A 9 6.93 -8.94 1.00
CA LEU A 9 7.83 -7.89 0.52
C LEU A 9 8.05 -6.77 1.54
N LEU A 10 7.15 -6.62 2.51
CA LEU A 10 7.32 -5.67 3.61
C LEU A 10 8.35 -6.23 4.62
N PRO A 11 9.14 -5.39 5.27
CA PRO A 11 10.10 -5.85 6.27
C PRO A 11 9.42 -6.48 7.47
N HIS A 12 10.11 -7.42 8.12
CA HIS A 12 9.66 -8.11 9.33
C HIS A 12 10.47 -7.71 10.56
N GLU A 13 11.10 -6.55 10.51
CA GLU A 13 11.93 -6.03 11.58
C GLU A 13 11.09 -5.56 12.77
N PRO A 14 11.66 -5.56 14.00
CA PRO A 14 10.95 -5.05 15.18
C PRO A 14 10.78 -3.52 15.17
N THR A 15 11.33 -2.83 14.19
CA THR A 15 11.21 -1.38 14.01
C THR A 15 9.77 -1.01 13.69
N SER A 16 9.26 0.03 14.32
CA SER A 16 7.94 0.58 13.97
C SER A 16 8.02 1.40 12.70
N TYR A 17 7.23 1.01 11.70
CA TYR A 17 7.05 1.76 10.46
C TYR A 17 5.61 2.28 10.32
N THR A 18 5.47 3.36 9.57
CA THR A 18 4.17 3.92 9.21
C THR A 18 3.83 3.54 7.77
N ILE A 19 2.68 2.92 7.57
CA ILE A 19 2.17 2.49 6.26
C ILE A 19 0.91 3.29 5.92
N ALA A 20 0.90 3.97 4.78
CA ALA A 20 -0.30 4.63 4.27
C ALA A 20 -1.01 3.71 3.25
N ASP A 21 -2.29 3.44 3.48
CA ASP A 21 -3.16 2.71 2.55
C ASP A 21 -3.99 3.70 1.76
N VAL A 22 -3.66 3.84 0.48
CA VAL A 22 -4.29 4.85 -0.39
C VAL A 22 -5.42 4.21 -1.19
N GLY A 23 -6.62 4.76 -1.01
CA GLY A 23 -7.85 4.19 -1.55
C GLY A 23 -8.20 2.89 -0.82
N CYS A 24 -8.10 2.90 0.50
CA CYS A 24 -8.23 1.71 1.35
C CYS A 24 -9.61 1.04 1.29
N GLY A 25 -10.64 1.77 0.81
CA GLY A 25 -12.00 1.27 0.80
C GLY A 25 -12.45 0.81 2.18
N GLY A 26 -12.91 -0.43 2.28
CA GLY A 26 -13.31 -1.05 3.55
C GLY A 26 -12.14 -1.61 4.38
N GLY A 27 -10.90 -1.11 4.20
CA GLY A 27 -9.76 -1.47 5.01
C GLY A 27 -8.81 -2.52 4.41
N PHE A 28 -8.84 -2.71 3.09
CA PHE A 28 -7.95 -3.67 2.41
C PHE A 28 -6.97 -2.96 1.47
N PRO A 29 -5.66 -3.25 1.61
CA PRO A 29 -5.05 -4.40 2.27
C PRO A 29 -4.73 -4.20 3.77
N SER A 30 -4.94 -3.02 4.35
CA SER A 30 -4.34 -2.66 5.64
C SER A 30 -4.88 -3.37 6.87
N ILE A 31 -6.17 -3.66 6.97
CA ILE A 31 -6.71 -4.39 8.15
C ILE A 31 -6.02 -5.75 8.36
N PRO A 32 -5.93 -6.64 7.34
CA PRO A 32 -5.16 -7.87 7.46
C PRO A 32 -3.68 -7.68 7.80
N LEU A 33 -3.05 -6.65 7.23
CA LEU A 33 -1.65 -6.34 7.53
C LEU A 33 -1.46 -5.81 8.95
N ALA A 34 -2.38 -5.00 9.46
CA ALA A 34 -2.33 -4.46 10.82
C ALA A 34 -2.42 -5.56 11.90
N ILE A 35 -3.14 -6.65 11.60
CA ILE A 35 -3.17 -7.84 12.46
C ILE A 35 -1.78 -8.52 12.49
N LEU A 36 -1.11 -8.65 11.33
CA LEU A 36 0.21 -9.29 11.23
C LEU A 36 1.35 -8.44 11.79
N TYR A 37 1.21 -7.11 11.72
CA TYR A 37 2.25 -6.15 12.10
C TYR A 37 1.75 -5.22 13.20
N PRO A 38 1.53 -5.71 14.42
CA PRO A 38 1.02 -4.89 15.53
C PRO A 38 1.97 -3.75 15.91
N GLN A 39 3.25 -3.85 15.56
CA GLN A 39 4.26 -2.81 15.79
C GLN A 39 4.21 -1.67 14.75
N TYR A 40 3.51 -1.84 13.61
CA TYR A 40 3.42 -0.81 12.56
C TYR A 40 2.16 0.03 12.75
N GLN A 41 2.21 1.29 12.29
CA GLN A 41 1.06 2.18 12.25
C GLN A 41 0.47 2.21 10.83
N PHE A 42 -0.83 2.05 10.72
CA PHE A 42 -1.54 2.06 9.45
C PHE A 42 -2.44 3.29 9.34
N LEU A 43 -2.19 4.10 8.31
CA LEU A 43 -2.97 5.30 7.98
C LEU A 43 -3.87 4.97 6.78
N LEU A 44 -5.15 4.78 7.02
CA LEU A 44 -6.12 4.43 5.98
C LEU A 44 -6.70 5.70 5.38
N ILE A 45 -6.42 5.95 4.10
CA ILE A 45 -6.79 7.17 3.39
C ILE A 45 -7.82 6.83 2.31
N ASP A 46 -8.97 7.46 2.36
CA ASP A 46 -10.00 7.38 1.32
C ASP A 46 -10.80 8.69 1.26
N SER A 47 -11.27 9.05 0.07
CA SER A 47 -12.14 10.21 -0.13
C SER A 47 -13.62 9.93 0.14
N ILE A 48 -13.99 8.69 0.47
CA ILE A 48 -15.36 8.25 0.71
C ILE A 48 -15.53 7.91 2.20
N ALA A 49 -16.11 8.83 2.97
CA ALA A 49 -16.28 8.70 4.41
C ALA A 49 -17.00 7.40 4.84
N LYS A 50 -18.01 6.95 4.08
CA LYS A 50 -18.76 5.71 4.39
C LYS A 50 -17.85 4.47 4.38
N LYS A 51 -16.86 4.42 3.47
CA LYS A 51 -15.90 3.30 3.40
C LYS A 51 -14.96 3.29 4.60
N LEU A 52 -14.46 4.47 4.99
CA LEU A 52 -13.62 4.62 6.17
C LEU A 52 -14.36 4.27 7.46
N HIS A 53 -15.65 4.63 7.55
CA HIS A 53 -16.46 4.23 8.70
C HIS A 53 -16.54 2.71 8.85
N VAL A 54 -16.71 1.98 7.74
CA VAL A 54 -16.68 0.51 7.75
C VAL A 54 -15.33 -0.02 8.22
N ALA A 55 -14.23 0.53 7.66
CA ALA A 55 -12.88 0.12 8.04
C ALA A 55 -12.60 0.37 9.53
N GLN A 56 -13.00 1.54 10.04
CA GLN A 56 -12.83 1.87 11.46
C GLN A 56 -13.65 0.96 12.36
N SER A 57 -14.92 0.72 12.01
CA SER A 57 -15.78 -0.19 12.78
C SER A 57 -15.22 -1.60 12.87
N ILE A 58 -14.63 -2.12 11.78
CA ILE A 58 -13.98 -3.42 11.79
C ILE A 58 -12.74 -3.40 12.69
N ALA A 59 -11.90 -2.36 12.58
CA ALA A 59 -10.69 -2.23 13.40
C ALA A 59 -11.04 -2.18 14.90
N ASP A 60 -12.05 -1.42 15.27
CA ASP A 60 -12.52 -1.27 16.65
C ASP A 60 -13.08 -2.59 17.20
N GLU A 61 -13.90 -3.29 16.41
CA GLU A 61 -14.54 -4.55 16.82
C GLU A 61 -13.53 -5.67 17.06
N ILE A 62 -12.45 -5.73 16.27
CA ILE A 62 -11.37 -6.71 16.46
C ILE A 62 -10.24 -6.21 17.35
N GLY A 63 -10.36 -5.00 17.92
CA GLY A 63 -9.43 -4.46 18.91
C GLY A 63 -8.09 -4.00 18.34
N LEU A 64 -8.01 -3.58 17.08
CA LEU A 64 -6.80 -3.00 16.50
C LEU A 64 -6.57 -1.58 17.04
N THR A 65 -5.38 -1.36 17.60
CA THR A 65 -4.97 -0.05 18.14
C THR A 65 -3.98 0.68 17.24
N ASN A 66 -3.54 0.04 16.17
CA ASN A 66 -2.51 0.52 15.25
C ASN A 66 -3.06 0.97 13.89
N VAL A 67 -4.35 1.27 13.82
CA VAL A 67 -5.05 1.74 12.61
C VAL A 67 -5.68 3.10 12.90
N SER A 68 -5.55 4.03 11.97
CA SER A 68 -6.27 5.31 11.97
C SER A 68 -6.83 5.62 10.59
N THR A 69 -8.01 6.22 10.53
CA THR A 69 -8.70 6.56 9.29
C THR A 69 -8.64 8.04 8.99
N HIS A 70 -8.42 8.40 7.73
CA HIS A 70 -8.24 9.78 7.27
C HIS A 70 -9.14 10.05 6.07
N HIS A 71 -10.22 10.79 6.29
CA HIS A 71 -11.15 11.20 5.24
C HIS A 71 -10.59 12.42 4.49
N THR A 72 -9.83 12.16 3.46
CA THR A 72 -9.21 13.20 2.62
C THR A 72 -8.90 12.67 1.22
N ARG A 73 -8.68 13.59 0.29
CA ARG A 73 -8.04 13.26 -0.98
C ARG A 73 -6.53 13.17 -0.76
N VAL A 74 -5.92 12.14 -1.31
CA VAL A 74 -4.49 11.87 -1.07
C VAL A 74 -3.59 12.99 -1.61
N GLU A 75 -3.99 13.65 -2.69
CA GLU A 75 -3.26 14.78 -3.29
C GLU A 75 -3.11 15.97 -2.35
N SER A 76 -4.04 16.11 -1.39
CA SER A 76 -4.08 17.21 -0.41
C SER A 76 -3.71 16.74 1.00
N CYS A 77 -3.15 15.53 1.13
CA CYS A 77 -2.85 14.92 2.42
C CYS A 77 -1.41 15.28 2.84
N ASP A 78 -1.24 15.78 4.06
CA ASP A 78 0.07 16.15 4.63
C ASP A 78 0.69 15.07 5.51
N LEU A 79 0.09 13.89 5.57
CA LEU A 79 0.61 12.76 6.33
C LEU A 79 1.97 12.31 5.80
N ARG A 80 2.74 11.65 6.65
CA ARG A 80 4.04 11.09 6.28
C ARG A 80 4.07 9.61 6.63
N CYS A 81 4.68 8.82 5.74
CA CYS A 81 4.78 7.38 5.91
C CYS A 81 6.10 6.84 5.36
N ASP A 82 6.43 5.62 5.76
CA ASP A 82 7.61 4.88 5.30
C ASP A 82 7.29 4.05 4.05
N TYR A 83 6.07 3.53 3.98
CA TYR A 83 5.56 2.72 2.87
C TYR A 83 4.16 3.16 2.47
N ILE A 84 3.86 3.01 1.20
CA ILE A 84 2.50 3.17 0.68
C ILE A 84 2.04 1.81 0.17
N VAL A 85 0.86 1.42 0.57
CA VAL A 85 0.15 0.26 0.01
C VAL A 85 -1.11 0.71 -0.69
N SER A 86 -1.52 -0.01 -1.73
CA SER A 86 -2.77 0.25 -2.42
C SER A 86 -3.28 -1.01 -3.11
N ARG A 87 -4.59 -1.14 -3.24
CA ARG A 87 -5.21 -2.23 -3.99
C ARG A 87 -6.10 -1.66 -5.10
N ALA A 88 -5.59 -1.67 -6.34
CA ALA A 88 -6.32 -1.31 -7.56
C ALA A 88 -7.11 0.01 -7.48
N ALA A 89 -6.61 0.99 -6.72
CA ALA A 89 -7.33 2.24 -6.48
C ALA A 89 -7.32 3.16 -7.71
N MET A 90 -6.22 3.17 -8.45
CA MET A 90 -6.03 4.03 -9.63
C MET A 90 -4.86 3.53 -10.51
N PRO A 91 -4.67 4.05 -11.74
CA PRO A 91 -3.51 3.77 -12.57
C PRO A 91 -2.19 4.10 -11.86
N LEU A 92 -1.13 3.33 -12.15
CA LEU A 92 0.15 3.36 -11.43
C LEU A 92 0.81 4.75 -11.47
N GLY A 93 0.86 5.40 -12.64
CA GLY A 93 1.45 6.74 -12.77
C GLY A 93 0.73 7.77 -11.89
N ARG A 94 -0.61 7.76 -11.91
CA ARG A 94 -1.41 8.64 -11.06
C ARG A 94 -1.21 8.33 -9.57
N LEU A 95 -1.15 7.06 -9.20
CA LEU A 95 -0.88 6.66 -7.82
C LEU A 95 0.47 7.23 -7.36
N TYR A 96 1.50 7.11 -8.19
CA TYR A 96 2.82 7.66 -7.90
C TYR A 96 2.78 9.18 -7.74
N ASP A 97 2.22 9.89 -8.71
CA ASP A 97 2.16 11.36 -8.72
C ASP A 97 1.44 11.91 -7.48
N TYR A 98 0.35 11.27 -7.08
CA TYR A 98 -0.49 11.72 -5.97
C TYR A 98 0.05 11.34 -4.59
N THR A 99 0.97 10.38 -4.50
CA THR A 99 1.34 9.80 -3.20
C THR A 99 2.82 9.92 -2.86
N GLN A 100 3.72 10.15 -3.83
CA GLN A 100 5.15 10.19 -3.58
C GLN A 100 5.56 11.21 -2.50
N HIS A 101 4.79 12.30 -2.35
CA HIS A 101 5.05 13.35 -1.36
C HIS A 101 4.83 12.87 0.08
N LEU A 102 4.04 11.79 0.29
CA LEU A 102 3.82 11.20 1.61
C LEU A 102 5.03 10.41 2.10
N LEU A 103 5.87 9.89 1.18
CA LEU A 103 7.02 9.06 1.55
C LEU A 103 8.08 9.89 2.25
N GLN A 104 8.40 9.49 3.49
CA GLN A 104 9.52 10.07 4.25
C GLN A 104 10.87 9.64 3.66
N GLY A 105 11.94 10.34 4.06
CA GLY A 105 13.30 9.94 3.68
C GLY A 105 13.72 8.60 4.26
N SER A 106 14.77 8.09 3.79
CA SER A 106 15.47 6.81 3.79
C SER A 106 15.61 5.96 5.09
N ARG A 107 14.74 6.06 6.08
CA ARG A 107 14.85 5.20 7.30
C ARG A 107 14.41 3.76 7.06
N ALA A 108 13.49 3.56 6.14
CA ALA A 108 12.88 2.27 5.88
C ALA A 108 13.55 1.57 4.69
N PRO A 109 13.98 0.31 4.83
CA PRO A 109 14.53 -0.45 3.71
C PRO A 109 13.46 -0.62 2.63
N ARG A 110 13.84 -0.39 1.36
CA ARG A 110 12.93 -0.47 0.22
C ARG A 110 11.66 0.39 0.38
N SER A 111 11.80 1.61 0.97
CA SER A 111 10.72 2.59 1.03
C SER A 111 10.15 2.85 -0.37
N GLY A 112 8.84 2.90 -0.48
CA GLY A 112 8.17 3.07 -1.77
C GLY A 112 6.69 2.67 -1.75
N ILE A 113 6.16 2.47 -2.94
CA ILE A 113 4.77 2.11 -3.18
C ILE A 113 4.68 0.62 -3.51
N TYR A 114 3.80 -0.09 -2.83
CA TYR A 114 3.48 -1.50 -3.05
C TYR A 114 2.01 -1.61 -3.44
N CYS A 115 1.76 -1.91 -4.70
CA CYS A 115 0.41 -1.93 -5.24
C CYS A 115 0.00 -3.35 -5.65
N LEU A 116 -1.17 -3.80 -5.19
CA LEU A 116 -1.77 -5.05 -5.64
C LEU A 116 -2.58 -4.81 -6.90
N LYS A 117 -2.18 -5.45 -7.98
CA LYS A 117 -2.81 -5.34 -9.29
C LYS A 117 -3.08 -6.70 -9.93
N GLY A 118 -3.88 -6.72 -10.99
CA GLY A 118 -4.18 -7.94 -11.74
C GLY A 118 -4.24 -7.70 -13.23
N GLY A 119 -4.11 -8.77 -13.99
CA GLY A 119 -4.14 -8.76 -15.44
C GLY A 119 -2.80 -8.40 -16.09
N ASP A 120 -2.83 -8.07 -17.37
CA ASP A 120 -1.66 -7.56 -18.09
C ASP A 120 -1.41 -6.10 -17.73
N LEU A 121 -0.25 -5.82 -17.20
CA LEU A 121 0.17 -4.49 -16.73
C LEU A 121 1.14 -3.80 -17.70
N SER A 122 1.45 -4.41 -18.83
CA SER A 122 2.48 -3.92 -19.77
C SER A 122 2.21 -2.48 -20.23
N GLU A 123 0.99 -2.21 -20.65
CA GLU A 123 0.59 -0.88 -21.12
C GLU A 123 0.53 0.14 -19.97
N GLU A 124 -0.04 -0.26 -18.84
CA GLU A 124 -0.13 0.62 -17.68
C GLU A 124 1.25 1.05 -17.17
N ILE A 125 2.20 0.12 -17.12
CA ILE A 125 3.58 0.41 -16.71
C ILE A 125 4.27 1.29 -17.73
N ALA A 126 4.15 0.98 -19.02
CA ALA A 126 4.75 1.80 -20.08
C ALA A 126 4.26 3.26 -20.06
N GLN A 127 2.97 3.47 -19.76
CA GLN A 127 2.37 4.81 -19.68
C GLN A 127 2.61 5.49 -18.34
N SER A 128 3.03 4.76 -17.30
CA SER A 128 3.13 5.30 -15.95
C SER A 128 4.25 6.31 -15.75
N GLY A 129 5.30 6.27 -16.58
CA GLY A 129 6.49 7.10 -16.43
C GLY A 129 7.38 6.74 -15.25
N VAL A 130 7.10 5.63 -14.52
CA VAL A 130 7.89 5.18 -13.37
C VAL A 130 8.55 3.83 -13.64
N THR A 131 9.67 3.59 -12.98
CA THR A 131 10.31 2.26 -13.00
C THR A 131 9.64 1.38 -11.96
N ALA A 132 8.97 0.33 -12.41
CA ALA A 132 8.27 -0.63 -11.55
C ALA A 132 8.95 -2.00 -11.55
N GLN A 133 8.95 -2.65 -10.38
CA GLN A 133 9.33 -4.06 -10.24
C GLN A 133 8.07 -4.88 -10.02
N LEU A 134 7.93 -5.97 -10.73
CA LEU A 134 6.79 -6.88 -10.67
C LEU A 134 7.17 -8.16 -9.94
N THR A 135 6.35 -8.56 -8.99
CA THR A 135 6.42 -9.87 -8.34
C THR A 135 5.10 -10.58 -8.55
N ALA A 136 5.14 -11.72 -9.27
CA ALA A 136 3.96 -12.55 -9.44
C ALA A 136 3.58 -13.18 -8.09
N ILE A 137 2.33 -13.03 -7.67
CA ILE A 137 1.87 -13.59 -6.38
C ILE A 137 1.94 -15.12 -6.40
N SER A 138 1.72 -15.74 -7.56
CA SER A 138 1.84 -17.18 -7.75
C SER A 138 3.25 -17.74 -7.47
N THR A 139 4.28 -16.91 -7.53
CA THR A 139 5.67 -17.33 -7.21
C THR A 139 5.97 -17.28 -5.71
N LEU A 140 5.11 -16.69 -4.91
CA LEU A 140 5.25 -16.64 -3.46
C LEU A 140 4.77 -17.96 -2.86
N ALA A 141 5.44 -18.42 -1.81
CA ALA A 141 5.11 -19.71 -1.18
C ALA A 141 3.65 -19.78 -0.72
N ASN A 142 3.01 -20.93 -0.97
CA ASN A 142 1.66 -21.28 -0.55
C ASN A 142 0.50 -20.47 -1.19
N TYR A 143 0.72 -19.80 -2.33
CA TYR A 143 -0.36 -19.18 -3.06
C TYR A 143 -0.93 -20.14 -4.14
N PRO A 144 -2.26 -20.36 -4.17
CA PRO A 144 -2.91 -21.21 -5.17
C PRO A 144 -2.81 -20.63 -6.59
N ASP A 145 -2.98 -21.48 -7.60
CA ASP A 145 -2.99 -21.11 -9.02
C ASP A 145 -3.99 -20.00 -9.40
N TYR A 146 -5.02 -19.80 -8.58
CA TYR A 146 -5.98 -18.69 -8.71
C TYR A 146 -5.30 -17.30 -8.79
N TYR A 147 -4.06 -17.17 -8.31
CA TYR A 147 -3.31 -15.89 -8.30
C TYR A 147 -2.35 -15.74 -9.49
N GLN A 148 -2.47 -16.54 -10.56
CA GLN A 148 -1.58 -16.48 -11.72
C GLN A 148 -1.52 -15.10 -12.37
N ASP A 149 -2.66 -14.38 -12.42
CA ASP A 149 -2.76 -13.03 -13.00
C ASP A 149 -2.71 -11.92 -11.92
N LYS A 150 -2.09 -12.18 -10.77
CA LYS A 150 -2.01 -11.21 -9.68
C LYS A 150 -0.57 -10.84 -9.39
N TRP A 151 -0.35 -9.54 -9.21
CA TRP A 151 0.97 -8.94 -9.10
C TRP A 151 1.08 -8.05 -7.87
N ILE A 152 2.25 -8.04 -7.26
CA ILE A 152 2.70 -6.94 -6.44
C ILE A 152 3.59 -6.06 -7.33
N VAL A 153 3.17 -4.82 -7.50
CA VAL A 153 3.93 -3.80 -8.23
C VAL A 153 4.65 -2.94 -7.21
N TYR A 154 5.97 -2.93 -7.23
CA TYR A 154 6.79 -2.08 -6.38
C TYR A 154 7.37 -0.93 -7.19
N VAL A 155 7.21 0.29 -6.69
CA VAL A 155 7.88 1.49 -7.19
C VAL A 155 8.68 2.10 -6.05
N ALA A 156 9.99 2.15 -6.23
CA ALA A 156 10.88 2.74 -5.23
C ALA A 156 10.62 4.24 -5.09
N LYS A 157 10.76 4.75 -3.86
CA LYS A 157 10.86 6.19 -3.66
C LYS A 157 12.01 6.72 -4.50
N GLN A 158 11.75 7.74 -5.32
CA GLN A 158 12.81 8.44 -6.02
C GLN A 158 13.34 9.57 -5.10
N ASP A 159 14.63 9.55 -4.81
CA ASP A 159 15.26 10.71 -4.20
C ASP A 159 15.18 11.87 -5.19
N LYS A 160 14.74 13.03 -4.72
CA LYS A 160 14.81 14.26 -5.53
C LYS A 160 16.26 14.42 -5.93
N ARG A 161 16.55 14.24 -7.22
CA ARG A 161 17.89 14.61 -7.73
C ARG A 161 18.08 16.08 -7.39
N THR A 162 19.02 16.36 -6.53
CA THR A 162 19.53 17.71 -6.30
C THR A 162 20.19 18.12 -7.61
N ASN A 163 19.52 18.97 -8.38
CA ASN A 163 20.14 19.70 -9.48
C ASN A 163 20.91 20.86 -8.90
#